data_d1ffa2fa82fe97de95727853bc680a9e
#
_entry.id   d1ffa2fa82fe97de95727853bc680a9e
#
_cell.length_a   1.000
_cell.length_b   1.000
_cell.length_c   1.000
_cell.angle_alpha   90.00
_cell.angle_beta   90.00
_cell.angle_gamma   90.00
#
_symmetry.space_group_name_H-M   'P 1'
#
loop_
_entity.id
_entity.type
_entity.pdbx_description
1 polymer ?
#
loop_
_entity_poly.entity_id
_entity_poly.type
_entity_poly.pdbx_seq_one_letter_code
_entity_poly.pdbx_strand_id
1 'polypeptide(L)'
;MRVYWRVAAVAFLSFSVTSAAVLADEIERHGPEIDMFASMTGTCSRLKVAERDFSCTTVAFSHSPGGRSGFTVPLNDPDDASHIITFSGENSKREQDNVYELSIDRMLLKSKDRPKVDGLPTPSVELSTGMCKQTGNFAAQQVSSVTCNAADANGRKYEFQFESDGSPIKVRMIRVADTAVEEQRTKVLAAHMEQLKCRQEAVVQGVLPRDRTAFILKCLED
;
A
#
# COMPACT_ATOMS: atom_id res chain seq x y z
N MET A 1 22.60 -83.25 26.94
CA MET A 1 21.52 -82.20 26.94
C MET A 1 21.76 -81.27 25.75
N ARG A 2 20.94 -81.35 24.69
CA ARG A 2 21.06 -80.54 23.47
C ARG A 2 19.92 -79.51 23.51
N VAL A 3 20.24 -78.22 23.67
CA VAL A 3 19.28 -77.09 23.64
C VAL A 3 19.18 -76.60 22.18
N TYR A 4 18.00 -76.78 21.59
CA TYR A 4 17.70 -76.25 20.25
C TYR A 4 17.18 -74.83 20.38
N TRP A 5 17.93 -73.87 19.84
CA TRP A 5 17.49 -72.46 19.74
C TRP A 5 16.72 -72.28 18.42
N ARG A 6 15.44 -72.00 18.53
CA ARG A 6 14.61 -71.67 17.40
C ARG A 6 14.79 -70.20 17.08
N VAL A 7 15.34 -69.91 15.93
CA VAL A 7 15.42 -68.57 15.37
C VAL A 7 14.07 -68.26 14.69
N ALA A 8 13.34 -67.31 15.26
CA ALA A 8 12.13 -66.77 14.64
C ALA A 8 12.52 -65.66 13.68
N ALA A 9 12.27 -65.91 12.37
CA ALA A 9 12.43 -64.89 11.34
C ALA A 9 11.26 -63.92 11.39
N VAL A 10 11.52 -62.70 11.77
CA VAL A 10 10.54 -61.61 11.69
C VAL A 10 10.67 -60.95 10.32
N ALA A 11 9.67 -61.18 9.48
CA ALA A 11 9.56 -60.53 8.16
C ALA A 11 9.14 -59.05 8.38
N PHE A 12 10.04 -58.11 8.14
CA PHE A 12 9.73 -56.66 8.06
C PHE A 12 9.05 -56.37 6.72
N LEU A 13 7.75 -56.16 6.76
CA LEU A 13 6.99 -55.55 5.68
C LEU A 13 7.38 -54.07 5.59
N SER A 14 8.22 -53.73 4.64
CA SER A 14 8.56 -52.33 4.33
C SER A 14 7.36 -51.67 3.64
N PHE A 15 6.60 -50.90 4.40
CA PHE A 15 5.61 -49.97 3.86
C PHE A 15 6.35 -48.80 3.21
N SER A 16 6.45 -48.84 1.88
CA SER A 16 6.91 -47.71 1.10
C SER A 16 5.82 -46.62 1.13
N VAL A 17 5.98 -45.65 2.02
CA VAL A 17 5.19 -44.42 2.03
C VAL A 17 5.69 -43.58 0.84
N THR A 18 4.99 -43.65 -0.27
CA THR A 18 5.15 -42.70 -1.36
C THR A 18 4.68 -41.35 -0.84
N SER A 19 5.65 -40.52 -0.44
CA SER A 19 5.43 -39.11 -0.20
C SER A 19 5.01 -38.46 -1.51
N ALA A 20 3.72 -38.32 -1.72
CA ALA A 20 3.20 -37.35 -2.69
C ALA A 20 3.73 -35.98 -2.24
N ALA A 21 4.77 -35.51 -2.92
CA ALA A 21 5.15 -34.11 -2.88
C ALA A 21 3.95 -33.33 -3.42
N VAL A 22 3.14 -32.81 -2.52
CA VAL A 22 2.21 -31.75 -2.83
C VAL A 22 3.11 -30.60 -3.26
N LEU A 23 3.18 -30.39 -4.57
CA LEU A 23 3.60 -29.12 -5.13
C LEU A 23 2.59 -28.12 -4.56
N ALA A 24 2.96 -27.53 -3.41
CA ALA A 24 2.36 -26.30 -2.97
C ALA A 24 2.73 -25.31 -4.07
N ASP A 25 1.81 -25.16 -5.01
CA ASP A 25 1.78 -24.03 -5.92
C ASP A 25 1.87 -22.81 -5.00
N GLU A 26 3.03 -22.21 -4.99
CA GLU A 26 3.28 -20.96 -4.27
C GLU A 26 2.47 -19.93 -5.01
N ILE A 27 1.17 -19.92 -4.71
CA ILE A 27 0.31 -18.79 -5.02
C ILE A 27 0.99 -17.64 -4.30
N GLU A 28 1.81 -16.92 -5.04
CA GLU A 28 2.30 -15.60 -4.67
C GLU A 28 1.04 -14.82 -4.29
N ARG A 29 0.72 -14.87 -3.00
CA ARG A 29 -0.33 -14.03 -2.45
C ARG A 29 0.24 -12.64 -2.54
N HIS A 30 -0.05 -11.99 -3.64
CA HIS A 30 -0.07 -10.55 -3.67
C HIS A 30 -1.08 -10.17 -2.59
N GLY A 31 -0.58 -10.02 -1.37
CA GLY A 31 -1.39 -9.48 -0.28
C GLY A 31 -1.93 -8.15 -0.76
N PRO A 32 -3.13 -7.73 -0.32
CA PRO A 32 -3.69 -6.45 -0.72
C PRO A 32 -2.61 -5.39 -0.54
N GLU A 33 -2.33 -4.62 -1.58
CA GLU A 33 -1.39 -3.52 -1.54
C GLU A 33 -1.74 -2.65 -0.34
N ILE A 34 -0.81 -2.50 0.59
CA ILE A 34 -1.04 -1.76 1.82
C ILE A 34 -0.32 -0.44 1.68
N ASP A 35 -1.09 0.63 1.58
CA ASP A 35 -0.54 1.96 1.75
C ASP A 35 -0.13 2.15 3.20
N MET A 36 1.07 2.65 3.39
CA MET A 36 1.56 3.02 4.68
C MET A 36 1.53 4.54 4.85
N PHE A 37 0.93 4.98 5.93
CA PHE A 37 0.98 6.35 6.39
C PHE A 37 1.55 6.38 7.81
N ALA A 38 2.57 7.20 8.03
CA ALA A 38 3.14 7.40 9.36
C ALA A 38 3.21 8.90 9.68
N SER A 39 2.84 9.28 10.88
CA SER A 39 2.92 10.67 11.36
C SER A 39 3.84 10.75 12.58
N MET A 40 4.72 11.74 12.55
CA MET A 40 5.73 12.01 13.57
C MET A 40 5.56 13.43 14.08
N THR A 41 5.74 13.63 15.40
CA THR A 41 5.81 14.94 16.04
C THR A 41 7.24 15.30 16.41
N GLY A 42 7.54 16.59 16.40
CA GLY A 42 8.88 17.11 16.68
C GLY A 42 9.03 18.56 16.26
N THR A 43 10.23 18.92 15.83
CA THR A 43 10.53 20.31 15.40
C THR A 43 11.32 20.32 14.10
N CYS A 44 11.03 21.27 13.23
CA CYS A 44 11.89 21.62 12.12
C CYS A 44 13.02 22.54 12.58
N SER A 45 14.24 22.06 12.59
CA SER A 45 15.43 22.91 12.81
C SER A 45 15.75 23.75 11.57
N ARG A 46 15.31 23.29 10.37
CA ARG A 46 15.41 24.01 9.12
C ARG A 46 14.26 23.62 8.20
N LEU A 47 13.55 24.61 7.68
CA LEU A 47 12.53 24.40 6.65
C LEU A 47 12.51 25.60 5.70
N LYS A 48 13.13 25.46 4.55
CA LYS A 48 13.20 26.48 3.51
C LYS A 48 12.46 26.04 2.27
N VAL A 49 11.49 26.82 1.85
CA VAL A 49 10.65 26.59 0.68
C VAL A 49 10.75 27.78 -0.25
N ALA A 50 11.40 27.61 -1.39
CA ALA A 50 11.59 28.65 -2.41
C ALA A 50 12.04 30.00 -1.81
N GLU A 51 13.16 30.01 -1.09
CA GLU A 51 13.79 31.19 -0.45
C GLU A 51 13.06 31.73 0.82
N ARG A 52 11.92 31.14 1.21
CA ARG A 52 11.22 31.51 2.45
C ARG A 52 11.47 30.49 3.55
N ASP A 53 11.69 30.95 4.76
CA ASP A 53 11.85 30.13 5.94
C ASP A 53 10.50 29.90 6.63
N PHE A 54 10.29 28.66 7.06
CA PHE A 54 9.10 28.23 7.79
C PHE A 54 9.49 27.41 9.01
N SER A 55 8.55 27.16 9.88
CA SER A 55 8.66 26.16 10.93
C SER A 55 7.65 25.03 10.73
N CYS A 56 7.88 23.89 11.38
CA CYS A 56 6.91 22.80 11.44
C CYS A 56 6.99 22.08 12.79
N THR A 57 5.93 21.36 13.12
CA THR A 57 5.83 20.53 14.32
C THR A 57 5.47 19.08 14.01
N THR A 58 5.20 18.78 12.76
CA THR A 58 4.74 17.46 12.33
C THR A 58 5.27 17.14 10.96
N VAL A 59 5.59 15.88 10.73
CA VAL A 59 5.94 15.32 9.43
C VAL A 59 5.13 14.04 9.21
N ALA A 60 4.61 13.85 8.01
CA ALA A 60 3.99 12.60 7.61
C ALA A 60 4.84 11.92 6.55
N PHE A 61 4.96 10.60 6.65
CA PHE A 61 5.48 9.73 5.61
C PHE A 61 4.34 8.97 4.98
N SER A 62 4.36 8.82 3.66
CA SER A 62 3.42 7.98 2.92
C SER A 62 4.16 7.11 1.93
N HIS A 63 3.65 5.89 1.76
CA HIS A 63 4.08 4.96 0.72
C HIS A 63 2.85 4.41 0.02
N SER A 64 2.78 4.57 -1.31
CA SER A 64 1.66 4.12 -2.12
C SER A 64 1.96 2.80 -2.83
N PRO A 65 0.94 2.04 -3.23
CA PRO A 65 1.06 0.75 -3.92
C PRO A 65 1.90 0.81 -5.19
N GLY A 66 1.88 1.95 -5.88
CA GLY A 66 2.73 2.18 -7.06
C GLY A 66 4.22 2.38 -6.76
N GLY A 67 4.67 2.12 -5.51
CA GLY A 67 6.07 2.25 -5.11
C GLY A 67 6.51 3.68 -4.83
N ARG A 68 5.62 4.67 -4.93
CA ARG A 68 5.92 6.06 -4.64
C ARG A 68 5.87 6.34 -3.16
N SER A 69 6.91 6.99 -2.64
CA SER A 69 6.99 7.44 -1.25
C SER A 69 7.07 8.96 -1.19
N GLY A 70 6.75 9.51 -0.03
CA GLY A 70 6.88 10.94 0.19
C GLY A 70 6.89 11.35 1.66
N PHE A 71 7.59 12.46 1.93
CA PHE A 71 7.57 13.17 3.19
C PHE A 71 6.74 14.44 3.02
N THR A 72 5.64 14.53 3.76
CA THR A 72 4.71 15.66 3.73
C THR A 72 4.87 16.49 4.98
N VAL A 73 5.09 17.78 4.81
CA VAL A 73 5.35 18.75 5.87
C VAL A 73 4.31 19.87 5.81
N PRO A 74 3.39 19.94 6.79
CA PRO A 74 2.58 21.15 6.99
C PRO A 74 3.48 22.29 7.44
N LEU A 75 3.36 23.43 6.79
CA LEU A 75 4.13 24.62 7.10
C LEU A 75 3.34 25.44 8.14
N ASN A 76 4.02 25.88 9.19
CA ASN A 76 3.44 26.86 10.12
C ASN A 76 3.48 28.24 9.45
N ASP A 77 2.54 28.45 8.51
CA ASP A 77 2.36 29.73 7.82
C ASP A 77 1.18 30.46 8.47
N PRO A 78 1.42 31.61 9.13
CA PRO A 78 0.34 32.35 9.80
C PRO A 78 -0.74 32.85 8.84
N ASP A 79 -0.37 33.02 7.56
CA ASP A 79 -1.27 33.52 6.54
C ASP A 79 -2.01 32.39 5.80
N ASP A 80 -1.53 31.13 5.90
CA ASP A 80 -2.08 30.00 5.16
C ASP A 80 -1.97 28.67 5.90
N ALA A 81 -2.97 28.31 6.66
CA ALA A 81 -3.05 27.02 7.35
C ALA A 81 -3.12 25.79 6.38
N SER A 82 -3.34 26.01 5.09
CA SER A 82 -3.35 24.95 4.08
C SER A 82 -2.01 24.73 3.39
N HIS A 83 -0.99 25.51 3.77
CA HIS A 83 0.32 25.45 3.13
C HIS A 83 1.07 24.17 3.50
N ILE A 84 1.33 23.35 2.49
CA ILE A 84 1.94 22.03 2.64
C ILE A 84 2.97 21.82 1.54
N ILE A 85 4.11 21.24 1.89
CA ILE A 85 5.08 20.71 0.94
C ILE A 85 5.20 19.20 1.08
N THR A 86 5.32 18.50 -0.06
CA THR A 86 5.63 17.07 -0.09
C THR A 86 6.84 16.82 -0.97
N PHE A 87 7.86 16.20 -0.42
CA PHE A 87 9.03 15.67 -1.14
C PHE A 87 8.70 14.24 -1.56
N SER A 88 8.67 13.94 -2.86
CA SER A 88 8.18 12.66 -3.36
C SER A 88 9.11 12.03 -4.39
N GLY A 89 9.15 10.68 -4.40
CA GLY A 89 9.93 9.91 -5.35
C GLY A 89 9.52 8.44 -5.41
N GLU A 90 9.98 7.73 -6.44
CA GLU A 90 9.69 6.30 -6.63
C GLU A 90 10.86 5.40 -6.24
N ASN A 91 12.08 5.96 -6.24
CA ASN A 91 13.28 5.21 -5.95
C ASN A 91 13.67 5.40 -4.48
N SER A 92 13.18 4.52 -3.66
CA SER A 92 13.54 4.45 -2.25
C SER A 92 14.38 3.22 -1.96
N LYS A 93 15.35 3.34 -1.07
CA LYS A 93 16.15 2.20 -0.61
C LYS A 93 16.43 2.32 0.88
N ARG A 94 16.54 1.16 1.49
CA ARG A 94 17.03 1.05 2.86
C ARG A 94 18.49 0.66 2.80
N GLU A 95 19.39 1.55 3.20
CA GLU A 95 20.83 1.28 3.17
C GLU A 95 21.31 0.46 4.35
N GLN A 96 20.68 0.65 5.51
CA GLN A 96 20.96 -0.06 6.77
C GLN A 96 19.63 -0.21 7.53
N ASP A 97 19.62 -0.98 8.60
CA ASP A 97 18.39 -1.23 9.37
C ASP A 97 17.68 0.05 9.85
N ASN A 98 18.44 1.13 10.03
CA ASN A 98 17.95 2.40 10.57
C ASN A 98 18.13 3.59 9.62
N VAL A 99 18.44 3.36 8.35
CA VAL A 99 18.60 4.44 7.36
C VAL A 99 17.79 4.15 6.12
N TYR A 100 16.89 5.08 5.81
CA TYR A 100 16.04 5.05 4.63
C TYR A 100 16.34 6.27 3.77
N GLU A 101 16.58 6.07 2.49
CA GLU A 101 16.84 7.11 1.51
C GLU A 101 15.76 7.10 0.43
N LEU A 102 15.30 8.28 0.07
CA LEU A 102 14.32 8.52 -0.99
C LEU A 102 14.90 9.52 -1.99
N SER A 103 15.13 9.06 -3.22
CA SER A 103 15.46 9.94 -4.33
C SER A 103 14.22 10.74 -4.74
N ILE A 104 14.32 12.07 -4.71
CA ILE A 104 13.21 12.97 -5.05
C ILE A 104 13.18 13.18 -6.56
N ASP A 105 12.03 13.00 -7.18
CA ASP A 105 11.77 13.32 -8.59
C ASP A 105 10.79 14.48 -8.76
N ARG A 106 10.00 14.78 -7.72
CA ARG A 106 9.03 15.89 -7.71
C ARG A 106 8.72 16.39 -6.31
N MET A 107 8.27 17.62 -6.24
CA MET A 107 7.65 18.18 -5.06
C MET A 107 6.20 18.55 -5.35
N LEU A 108 5.33 18.40 -4.36
CA LEU A 108 3.96 18.89 -4.41
C LEU A 108 3.83 20.03 -3.42
N LEU A 109 3.37 21.18 -3.94
CA LEU A 109 3.18 22.39 -3.16
C LEU A 109 1.69 22.73 -3.14
N LYS A 110 1.10 22.87 -1.95
CA LYS A 110 -0.28 23.24 -1.75
C LYS A 110 -0.34 24.52 -0.92
N SER A 111 -1.14 25.48 -1.35
CA SER A 111 -1.42 26.73 -0.63
C SER A 111 -2.83 27.24 -0.94
N LYS A 112 -3.36 28.19 -0.14
CA LYS A 112 -4.67 28.80 -0.36
C LYS A 112 -4.78 29.55 -1.70
N ASP A 113 -3.65 30.06 -2.21
CA ASP A 113 -3.58 30.86 -3.44
C ASP A 113 -3.60 30.00 -4.72
N ARG A 114 -3.63 28.68 -4.58
CA ARG A 114 -3.69 27.75 -5.70
C ARG A 114 -5.12 27.63 -6.26
N PRO A 115 -5.25 27.32 -7.56
CA PRO A 115 -6.54 26.99 -8.13
C PRO A 115 -7.26 25.92 -7.33
N LYS A 116 -8.57 26.06 -7.18
CA LYS A 116 -9.40 25.12 -6.42
C LYS A 116 -10.21 24.24 -7.38
N VAL A 117 -10.25 22.95 -7.09
CA VAL A 117 -11.19 22.00 -7.72
C VAL A 117 -12.08 21.47 -6.60
N ASP A 118 -13.39 21.57 -6.77
CA ASP A 118 -14.40 21.22 -5.74
C ASP A 118 -14.14 21.89 -4.37
N GLY A 119 -13.67 23.15 -4.40
CA GLY A 119 -13.37 23.92 -3.19
C GLY A 119 -12.05 23.61 -2.50
N LEU A 120 -11.30 22.59 -2.97
CA LEU A 120 -9.99 22.21 -2.42
C LEU A 120 -8.85 22.76 -3.28
N PRO A 121 -7.80 23.37 -2.67
CA PRO A 121 -6.61 23.80 -3.41
C PRO A 121 -5.94 22.63 -4.12
N THR A 122 -5.69 22.75 -5.42
CA THR A 122 -4.95 21.78 -6.22
C THR A 122 -3.46 21.88 -5.92
N PRO A 123 -2.76 20.81 -5.58
CA PRO A 123 -1.30 20.83 -5.46
C PRO A 123 -0.66 21.17 -6.80
N SER A 124 0.36 22.04 -6.80
CA SER A 124 1.25 22.10 -7.95
C SER A 124 2.29 20.99 -7.86
N VAL A 125 2.60 20.40 -8.99
CA VAL A 125 3.66 19.42 -9.14
C VAL A 125 4.86 20.14 -9.74
N GLU A 126 5.97 20.21 -8.98
CA GLU A 126 7.23 20.78 -9.44
C GLU A 126 8.23 19.64 -9.66
N LEU A 127 8.65 19.42 -10.91
CA LEU A 127 9.74 18.48 -11.21
C LEU A 127 11.00 18.94 -10.46
N SER A 128 11.62 18.02 -9.76
CA SER A 128 12.70 18.34 -8.84
C SER A 128 13.70 17.21 -8.76
N THR A 129 14.91 17.51 -8.38
CA THR A 129 15.94 16.53 -8.10
C THR A 129 16.44 16.73 -6.68
N GLY A 130 16.67 15.64 -5.97
CA GLY A 130 17.14 15.74 -4.60
C GLY A 130 17.07 14.39 -3.88
N MET A 131 17.22 14.47 -2.56
CA MET A 131 17.22 13.29 -1.70
C MET A 131 16.63 13.62 -0.34
N CYS A 132 15.82 12.69 0.18
CA CYS A 132 15.49 12.64 1.60
C CYS A 132 16.23 11.48 2.25
N LYS A 133 16.69 11.72 3.48
CA LYS A 133 17.30 10.73 4.36
C LYS A 133 16.54 10.72 5.68
N GLN A 134 16.08 9.55 6.09
CA GLN A 134 15.46 9.32 7.37
C GLN A 134 16.34 8.43 8.22
N THR A 135 16.51 8.78 9.48
CA THR A 135 17.20 7.96 10.48
C THR A 135 16.18 7.37 11.42
N GLY A 136 16.24 6.05 11.62
CA GLY A 136 15.29 5.28 12.42
C GLY A 136 14.42 4.36 11.59
N ASN A 137 13.53 3.63 12.25
CA ASN A 137 12.72 2.59 11.64
C ASN A 137 11.23 2.78 11.96
N PHE A 138 10.39 2.93 10.94
CA PHE A 138 8.93 3.03 11.12
C PHE A 138 8.32 1.77 11.74
N ALA A 139 8.82 0.59 11.38
CA ALA A 139 8.31 -0.67 11.94
C ALA A 139 8.60 -0.78 13.44
N ALA A 140 9.72 -0.24 13.88
CA ALA A 140 10.06 -0.15 15.30
C ALA A 140 9.45 1.08 16.00
N GLN A 141 8.72 1.91 15.26
CA GLN A 141 8.15 3.20 15.71
C GLN A 141 9.21 4.16 16.26
N GLN A 142 10.43 4.06 15.77
CA GLN A 142 11.58 4.82 16.23
C GLN A 142 12.19 5.58 15.03
N VAL A 143 11.71 6.77 14.78
CA VAL A 143 12.36 7.71 13.86
C VAL A 143 12.92 8.85 14.66
N SER A 144 14.20 9.17 14.44
CA SER A 144 14.90 10.26 15.13
C SER A 144 14.91 11.54 14.29
N SER A 145 15.13 11.42 12.99
CA SER A 145 15.26 12.61 12.13
C SER A 145 14.87 12.31 10.68
N VAL A 146 14.50 13.38 9.98
CA VAL A 146 14.29 13.39 8.52
C VAL A 146 14.97 14.62 7.95
N THR A 147 15.79 14.45 6.92
CA THR A 147 16.45 15.54 6.20
C THR A 147 16.16 15.40 4.73
N CYS A 148 15.68 16.46 4.08
CA CYS A 148 15.49 16.51 2.64
C CYS A 148 16.20 17.73 2.04
N ASN A 149 16.80 17.53 0.87
CA ASN A 149 17.34 18.60 0.05
C ASN A 149 16.87 18.38 -1.38
N ALA A 150 16.28 19.38 -2.00
CA ALA A 150 15.82 19.32 -3.38
C ALA A 150 16.03 20.65 -4.10
N ALA A 151 16.09 20.59 -5.41
CA ALA A 151 16.05 21.75 -6.28
C ALA A 151 15.04 21.53 -7.41
N ASP A 152 14.26 22.54 -7.73
CA ASP A 152 13.35 22.51 -8.89
C ASP A 152 14.08 22.80 -10.20
N ALA A 153 13.35 22.71 -11.32
CA ALA A 153 13.90 22.96 -12.66
C ALA A 153 14.43 24.40 -12.85
N ASN A 154 14.05 25.35 -11.99
CA ASN A 154 14.53 26.73 -12.00
C ASN A 154 15.71 26.94 -11.05
N GLY A 155 16.21 25.88 -10.40
CA GLY A 155 17.32 25.94 -9.46
C GLY A 155 16.95 26.50 -8.08
N ARG A 156 15.67 26.71 -7.77
CA ARG A 156 15.22 27.10 -6.44
C ARG A 156 15.43 25.95 -5.47
N LYS A 157 15.98 26.25 -4.31
CA LYS A 157 16.34 25.25 -3.29
C LYS A 157 15.24 25.08 -2.26
N TYR A 158 15.07 23.85 -1.86
CA TYR A 158 14.15 23.41 -0.82
C TYR A 158 14.93 22.57 0.17
N GLU A 159 14.92 22.98 1.43
CA GLU A 159 15.69 22.34 2.50
C GLU A 159 14.77 22.04 3.67
N PHE A 160 14.90 20.84 4.21
CA PHE A 160 14.09 20.38 5.31
C PHE A 160 14.93 19.54 6.26
N GLN A 161 14.91 19.89 7.54
CA GLN A 161 15.52 19.15 8.64
C GLN A 161 14.53 19.07 9.79
N PHE A 162 14.16 17.87 10.17
CA PHE A 162 13.23 17.59 11.24
C PHE A 162 13.87 16.65 12.26
N GLU A 163 13.61 16.93 13.52
CA GLU A 163 14.00 16.11 14.67
C GLU A 163 12.75 15.72 15.44
N SER A 164 12.57 14.40 15.65
CA SER A 164 11.46 13.86 16.44
C SER A 164 11.63 14.25 17.92
N ASP A 165 10.51 14.53 18.58
CA ASP A 165 10.45 14.74 20.03
C ASP A 165 10.45 13.45 20.84
N GLY A 166 10.59 12.29 20.21
CA GLY A 166 10.56 10.98 20.83
C GLY A 166 9.13 10.46 21.12
N SER A 167 8.11 11.19 20.76
CA SER A 167 6.74 10.72 20.87
C SER A 167 6.49 9.51 19.97
N PRO A 168 5.60 8.58 20.36
CA PRO A 168 5.27 7.41 19.56
C PRO A 168 4.75 7.79 18.17
N ILE A 169 5.34 7.19 17.14
CA ILE A 169 4.92 7.38 15.75
C ILE A 169 3.55 6.75 15.56
N LYS A 170 2.64 7.50 14.95
CA LYS A 170 1.32 6.98 14.57
C LYS A 170 1.41 6.36 13.17
N VAL A 171 1.48 5.04 13.10
CA VAL A 171 1.49 4.30 11.84
C VAL A 171 0.09 3.80 11.53
N ARG A 172 -0.37 4.05 10.32
CA ARG A 172 -1.62 3.54 9.78
C ARG A 172 -1.33 2.81 8.47
N MET A 173 -1.70 1.54 8.41
CA MET A 173 -1.72 0.75 7.18
C MET A 173 -3.11 0.90 6.56
N ILE A 174 -3.18 1.41 5.35
CA ILE A 174 -4.42 1.57 4.61
C ILE A 174 -4.43 0.45 3.56
N ARG A 175 -5.34 -0.52 3.73
CA ARG A 175 -5.59 -1.49 2.67
C ARG A 175 -6.30 -0.75 1.54
N VAL A 176 -5.65 -0.65 0.41
CA VAL A 176 -6.34 -0.28 -0.82
C VAL A 176 -7.18 -1.50 -1.19
N ALA A 177 -8.49 -1.31 -1.26
CA ALA A 177 -9.35 -2.35 -1.81
C ALA A 177 -8.80 -2.68 -3.20
N ASP A 178 -8.48 -3.95 -3.42
CA ASP A 178 -8.02 -4.42 -4.72
C ASP A 178 -9.17 -4.19 -5.70
N THR A 179 -9.08 -3.12 -6.46
CA THR A 179 -10.14 -2.69 -7.40
C THR A 179 -10.43 -3.79 -8.41
N ALA A 180 -9.45 -4.62 -8.76
CA ALA A 180 -9.63 -5.76 -9.64
C ALA A 180 -10.46 -6.87 -8.96
N VAL A 181 -10.20 -7.16 -7.68
CA VAL A 181 -10.99 -8.15 -6.91
C VAL A 181 -12.40 -7.66 -6.67
N GLU A 182 -12.59 -6.38 -6.37
CA GLU A 182 -13.91 -5.80 -6.16
C GLU A 182 -14.70 -5.72 -7.49
N GLU A 183 -14.05 -5.40 -8.59
CA GLU A 183 -14.65 -5.44 -9.93
C GLU A 183 -15.02 -6.87 -10.34
N GLN A 184 -14.18 -7.85 -10.04
CA GLN A 184 -14.49 -9.24 -10.30
C GLN A 184 -15.62 -9.75 -9.41
N ARG A 185 -15.66 -9.32 -8.16
CA ARG A 185 -16.75 -9.64 -7.20
C ARG A 185 -18.08 -9.06 -7.65
N THR A 186 -18.08 -7.81 -8.12
CA THR A 186 -19.29 -7.17 -8.68
C THR A 186 -19.76 -7.85 -9.95
N LYS A 187 -18.86 -8.26 -10.86
CA LYS A 187 -19.20 -9.04 -12.06
C LYS A 187 -19.83 -10.40 -11.72
N VAL A 188 -19.24 -11.13 -10.77
CA VAL A 188 -19.77 -12.42 -10.31
C VAL A 188 -21.16 -12.25 -9.66
N LEU A 189 -21.31 -11.22 -8.84
CA LEU A 189 -22.59 -10.92 -8.20
C LEU A 189 -23.67 -10.55 -9.23
N ALA A 190 -23.34 -9.73 -10.22
CA ALA A 190 -24.24 -9.35 -11.31
C ALA A 190 -24.69 -10.58 -12.10
N ALA A 191 -23.76 -11.45 -12.52
CA ALA A 191 -24.10 -12.69 -13.24
C ALA A 191 -24.98 -13.63 -12.39
N HIS A 192 -24.74 -13.71 -11.09
CA HIS A 192 -25.58 -14.51 -10.19
C HIS A 192 -27.01 -13.95 -10.07
N MET A 193 -27.14 -12.63 -9.96
CA MET A 193 -28.44 -11.95 -9.91
C MET A 193 -29.24 -12.16 -11.20
N GLU A 194 -28.58 -12.12 -12.34
CA GLU A 194 -29.20 -12.37 -13.65
C GLU A 194 -29.67 -13.82 -13.77
N GLN A 195 -28.85 -14.77 -13.31
CA GLN A 195 -29.27 -16.17 -13.26
C GLN A 195 -30.50 -16.41 -12.35
N LEU A 196 -30.54 -15.73 -11.19
CA LEU A 196 -31.71 -15.80 -10.31
C LEU A 196 -32.96 -15.23 -10.96
N LYS A 197 -32.84 -14.11 -11.68
CA LYS A 197 -33.93 -13.50 -12.44
C LYS A 197 -34.47 -14.46 -13.48
N CYS A 198 -33.61 -15.07 -14.32
CA CYS A 198 -34.04 -16.07 -15.30
C CYS A 198 -34.70 -17.30 -14.68
N ARG A 199 -34.23 -17.74 -13.50
CA ARG A 199 -34.90 -18.85 -12.75
C ARG A 199 -36.30 -18.46 -12.29
N GLN A 200 -36.45 -17.24 -11.78
CA GLN A 200 -37.74 -16.75 -11.32
C GLN A 200 -38.72 -16.61 -12.51
N GLU A 201 -38.23 -16.10 -13.62
CA GLU A 201 -39.00 -15.98 -14.85
C GLU A 201 -39.47 -17.34 -15.40
N ALA A 202 -38.62 -18.37 -15.37
CA ALA A 202 -39.00 -19.73 -15.72
C ALA A 202 -40.13 -20.27 -14.85
N VAL A 203 -40.17 -19.93 -13.57
CA VAL A 203 -41.25 -20.32 -12.66
C VAL A 203 -42.53 -19.56 -13.00
N VAL A 204 -42.48 -18.25 -13.19
CA VAL A 204 -43.63 -17.39 -13.51
C VAL A 204 -44.26 -17.79 -14.85
N GLN A 205 -43.46 -18.16 -15.85
CA GLN A 205 -43.95 -18.62 -17.16
C GLN A 205 -44.37 -20.09 -17.17
N GLY A 206 -44.34 -20.78 -16.02
CA GLY A 206 -44.80 -22.17 -15.91
C GLY A 206 -43.91 -23.19 -16.63
N VAL A 207 -42.63 -22.88 -16.87
CA VAL A 207 -41.69 -23.78 -17.54
C VAL A 207 -41.54 -25.08 -16.74
N LEU A 208 -41.75 -26.21 -17.42
CA LEU A 208 -41.67 -27.53 -16.77
C LEU A 208 -40.23 -27.77 -16.20
N PRO A 209 -40.09 -28.47 -15.07
CA PRO A 209 -38.82 -28.68 -14.42
C PRO A 209 -37.71 -29.23 -15.34
N ARG A 210 -38.08 -30.12 -16.28
CA ARG A 210 -37.13 -30.71 -17.26
C ARG A 210 -36.60 -29.69 -18.29
N ASP A 211 -37.36 -28.64 -18.57
CA ASP A 211 -37.06 -27.65 -19.61
C ASP A 211 -36.43 -26.36 -19.04
N ARG A 212 -36.38 -26.21 -17.70
CA ARG A 212 -35.92 -25.02 -17.02
C ARG A 212 -34.46 -24.70 -17.31
N THR A 213 -33.61 -25.72 -17.41
CA THR A 213 -32.18 -25.49 -17.70
C THR A 213 -31.97 -24.86 -19.07
N ALA A 214 -32.67 -25.37 -20.09
CA ALA A 214 -32.60 -24.82 -21.44
C ALA A 214 -33.17 -23.40 -21.50
N PHE A 215 -34.27 -23.13 -20.79
CA PHE A 215 -34.83 -21.79 -20.67
C PHE A 215 -33.88 -20.79 -20.05
N ILE A 216 -33.23 -21.17 -18.92
CA ILE A 216 -32.29 -20.29 -18.21
C ILE A 216 -31.07 -19.97 -19.08
N LEU A 217 -30.51 -20.95 -19.78
CA LEU A 217 -29.39 -20.73 -20.69
C LEU A 217 -29.77 -19.73 -21.79
N LYS A 218 -30.92 -19.88 -22.40
CA LYS A 218 -31.40 -18.95 -23.43
C LYS A 218 -31.65 -17.54 -22.88
N CYS A 219 -32.22 -17.42 -21.68
CA CYS A 219 -32.47 -16.14 -21.03
C CYS A 219 -31.17 -15.39 -20.68
N LEU A 220 -30.07 -16.09 -20.49
CA LEU A 220 -28.74 -15.48 -20.19
C LEU A 220 -27.98 -15.06 -21.46
N GLU A 221 -28.44 -15.48 -22.66
CA GLU A 221 -27.86 -15.13 -23.94
C GLU A 221 -28.53 -13.89 -24.58
N ASP A 222 -29.75 -13.55 -24.15
CA ASP A 222 -30.54 -12.39 -24.59
C ASP A 222 -30.20 -11.13 -23.75
#